data_b12b4445dadec0d8e9d98eea261f37cf
#
_entry.id   b12b4445dadec0d8e9d98eea261f37cf
#
_cell.length_a   1.000
_cell.length_b   1.000
_cell.length_c   1.000
_cell.angle_alpha   90.00
_cell.angle_beta   90.00
_cell.angle_gamma   90.00
#
_symmetry.space_group_name_H-M   'P 1'
#
loop_
_entity.id
_entity.type
_entity.pdbx_description
1 polymer ?
#
loop_
_entity_poly.entity_id
_entity_poly.type
_entity_poly.pdbx_seq_one_letter_code
_entity_poly.pdbx_strand_id
1 'polypeptide(L)'
;MKTVEFDLGDMRLHLCMNGAALFDIYEKFGRKGQLLDHIQGNGKEAFANTCWFLWKLAEQGELVRRWMGHRPVPIPKERQLLALLAPLDVPRAKEAIGEAARLGFAMETPQERAERIDLGLQKLKEADGSDKVTMAEYLAPLLRLLNMNVHDALMLTPGQVVDLKAQVTRKE
;
A
#
# COMPACT_ATOMS: atom_id res chain seq x y z
N MET A 1 6.54 8.76 3.92
CA MET A 1 5.88 7.52 3.49
C MET A 1 5.77 6.60 4.69
N LYS A 2 4.59 6.09 4.98
CA LYS A 2 4.32 5.36 6.24
C LYS A 2 4.54 3.86 6.01
N THR A 3 5.48 3.26 6.74
CA THR A 3 5.72 1.82 6.76
C THR A 3 5.39 1.27 8.15
N VAL A 4 5.02 0.00 8.21
CA VAL A 4 4.84 -0.75 9.47
C VAL A 4 6.02 -1.68 9.64
N GLU A 5 6.61 -1.68 10.82
CA GLU A 5 7.69 -2.61 11.16
C GLU A 5 7.10 -3.92 11.67
N PHE A 6 7.65 -5.04 11.19
CA PHE A 6 7.32 -6.38 11.65
C PHE A 6 8.60 -7.16 11.90
N ASP A 7 8.81 -7.56 13.15
CA ASP A 7 9.97 -8.35 13.55
C ASP A 7 9.67 -9.85 13.40
N LEU A 8 10.49 -10.54 12.61
CA LEU A 8 10.45 -11.97 12.38
C LEU A 8 11.81 -12.59 12.81
N GLY A 9 11.87 -13.12 14.03
CA GLY A 9 13.15 -13.50 14.64
C GLY A 9 14.11 -12.31 14.69
N ASP A 10 15.29 -12.48 14.12
CA ASP A 10 16.32 -11.43 14.07
C ASP A 10 16.15 -10.46 12.88
N MET A 11 15.15 -10.70 12.03
CA MET A 11 14.88 -9.87 10.85
C MET A 11 13.79 -8.85 11.14
N ARG A 12 14.01 -7.60 10.68
CA ARG A 12 13.01 -6.56 10.70
C ARG A 12 12.52 -6.28 9.28
N LEU A 13 11.25 -6.51 9.05
CA LEU A 13 10.57 -6.22 7.79
C LEU A 13 9.86 -4.88 7.89
N HIS A 14 9.91 -4.10 6.82
CA HIS A 14 9.18 -2.85 6.69
C HIS A 14 8.05 -3.05 5.67
N LEU A 15 6.82 -3.06 6.13
CA LEU A 15 5.65 -3.33 5.29
C LEU A 15 5.10 -2.01 4.74
N CYS A 16 4.85 -1.95 3.43
CA CYS A 16 4.26 -0.79 2.77
C CYS A 16 3.16 -1.21 1.81
N MET A 17 1.96 -0.66 2.01
CA MET A 17 0.86 -0.75 1.06
C MET A 17 0.92 0.48 0.14
N ASN A 18 1.47 0.30 -1.04
CA ASN A 18 1.51 1.31 -2.10
C ASN A 18 0.69 0.85 -3.32
N GLY A 19 0.68 1.66 -4.39
CA GLY A 19 -0.05 1.32 -5.61
C GLY A 19 0.40 0.00 -6.24
N ALA A 20 1.70 -0.29 -6.26
CA ALA A 20 2.23 -1.53 -6.80
C ALA A 20 1.73 -2.75 -6.01
N ALA A 21 1.83 -2.71 -4.66
CA ALA A 21 1.30 -3.77 -3.81
C ALA A 21 -0.19 -3.99 -4.02
N LEU A 22 -0.97 -2.91 -4.12
CA LEU A 22 -2.42 -2.99 -4.33
C LEU A 22 -2.77 -3.69 -5.64
N PHE A 23 -2.08 -3.37 -6.73
CA PHE A 23 -2.35 -4.00 -8.02
C PHE A 23 -1.91 -5.46 -8.07
N ASP A 24 -0.78 -5.81 -7.46
CA ASP A 24 -0.34 -7.20 -7.31
C ASP A 24 -1.36 -8.05 -6.52
N ILE A 25 -1.97 -7.46 -5.48
CA ILE A 25 -3.04 -8.10 -4.72
C ILE A 25 -4.27 -8.31 -5.60
N TYR A 26 -4.69 -7.30 -6.36
CA TYR A 26 -5.84 -7.42 -7.27
C TYR A 26 -5.59 -8.41 -8.39
N GLU A 27 -4.37 -8.52 -8.90
CA GLU A 27 -4.00 -9.51 -9.91
C GLU A 27 -4.12 -10.93 -9.34
N LYS A 28 -3.62 -11.16 -8.13
CA LYS A 28 -3.62 -12.50 -7.52
C LYS A 28 -5.00 -12.93 -7.00
N PHE A 29 -5.73 -12.04 -6.34
CA PHE A 29 -6.95 -12.40 -5.60
C PHE A 29 -8.23 -11.86 -6.25
N GLY A 30 -8.12 -11.01 -7.26
CA GLY A 30 -9.24 -10.30 -7.84
C GLY A 30 -9.67 -9.10 -6.99
N ARG A 31 -10.69 -8.38 -7.48
CA ARG A 31 -11.20 -7.15 -6.84
C ARG A 31 -12.44 -7.38 -5.99
N LYS A 32 -12.89 -8.63 -5.86
CA LYS A 32 -14.12 -8.97 -5.12
C LYS A 32 -13.79 -9.18 -3.64
N GLY A 33 -14.60 -8.61 -2.75
CA GLY A 33 -14.44 -8.73 -1.31
C GLY A 33 -13.52 -7.67 -0.70
N GLN A 34 -13.33 -7.76 0.62
CA GLN A 34 -12.38 -6.91 1.33
C GLN A 34 -10.96 -7.46 1.15
N LEU A 35 -10.00 -6.56 1.00
CA LEU A 35 -8.60 -6.89 0.78
C LEU A 35 -8.04 -7.91 1.80
N LEU A 36 -8.46 -7.80 3.05
CA LEU A 36 -7.98 -8.64 4.15
C LEU A 36 -8.76 -9.95 4.33
N ASP A 37 -9.85 -10.17 3.59
CA ASP A 37 -10.64 -11.41 3.69
C ASP A 37 -9.80 -12.64 3.35
N HIS A 38 -8.84 -12.48 2.43
CA HIS A 38 -7.97 -13.57 1.96
C HIS A 38 -7.00 -14.10 3.02
N ILE A 39 -6.75 -13.32 4.08
CA ILE A 39 -5.91 -13.73 5.22
C ILE A 39 -6.73 -14.06 6.46
N GLN A 40 -8.06 -13.95 6.39
CA GLN A 40 -8.95 -14.32 7.49
C GLN A 40 -8.95 -15.85 7.70
N GLY A 41 -9.27 -16.26 8.94
CA GLY A 41 -9.33 -17.69 9.26
C GLY A 41 -7.96 -18.31 9.60
N ASN A 42 -7.97 -19.61 9.91
CA ASN A 42 -6.82 -20.36 10.44
C ASN A 42 -6.42 -21.55 9.54
N GLY A 43 -6.93 -21.59 8.31
CA GLY A 43 -6.61 -22.66 7.36
C GLY A 43 -5.25 -22.49 6.68
N LYS A 44 -4.80 -23.58 6.03
CA LYS A 44 -3.54 -23.61 5.27
C LYS A 44 -3.49 -22.52 4.19
N GLU A 45 -4.60 -22.25 3.54
CA GLU A 45 -4.70 -21.22 2.52
C GLU A 45 -4.53 -19.82 3.12
N ALA A 46 -5.23 -19.49 4.22
CA ALA A 46 -5.09 -18.23 4.91
C ALA A 46 -3.66 -18.01 5.42
N PHE A 47 -2.98 -19.06 5.88
CA PHE A 47 -1.57 -19.01 6.25
C PHE A 47 -0.67 -18.69 5.05
N ALA A 48 -0.84 -19.40 3.93
CA ALA A 48 -0.08 -19.15 2.71
C ALA A 48 -0.31 -17.74 2.19
N ASN A 49 -1.55 -17.27 2.18
CA ASN A 49 -1.88 -15.90 1.80
C ASN A 49 -1.24 -14.88 2.74
N THR A 50 -1.22 -15.13 4.07
CA THR A 50 -0.54 -14.25 5.03
C THR A 50 0.96 -14.13 4.71
N CYS A 51 1.64 -15.24 4.41
CA CYS A 51 3.05 -15.22 4.01
C CYS A 51 3.26 -14.46 2.70
N TRP A 52 2.37 -14.60 1.72
CA TRP A 52 2.43 -13.89 0.47
C TRP A 52 2.25 -12.38 0.66
N PHE A 53 1.26 -11.95 1.47
CA PHE A 53 1.06 -10.54 1.81
C PHE A 53 2.28 -9.94 2.51
N LEU A 54 2.82 -10.66 3.52
CA LEU A 54 4.04 -10.22 4.21
C LEU A 54 5.19 -10.01 3.23
N TRP A 55 5.44 -10.99 2.35
CA TRP A 55 6.49 -10.88 1.35
C TRP A 55 6.28 -9.67 0.45
N LYS A 56 5.08 -9.54 -0.12
CA LYS A 56 4.78 -8.47 -1.09
C LYS A 56 4.86 -7.08 -0.47
N LEU A 57 4.31 -6.90 0.73
CA LEU A 57 4.37 -5.62 1.43
C LEU A 57 5.80 -5.29 1.91
N ALA A 58 6.59 -6.30 2.32
CA ALA A 58 7.99 -6.11 2.67
C ALA A 58 8.85 -5.73 1.46
N GLU A 59 8.60 -6.35 0.29
CA GLU A 59 9.25 -5.98 -0.97
C GLU A 59 9.03 -4.51 -1.29
N GLN A 60 7.79 -4.03 -1.21
CA GLN A 60 7.47 -2.63 -1.46
C GLN A 60 8.04 -1.69 -0.39
N GLY A 61 7.99 -2.10 0.87
CA GLY A 61 8.59 -1.33 1.96
C GLY A 61 10.10 -1.15 1.81
N GLU A 62 10.80 -2.20 1.38
CA GLU A 62 12.24 -2.14 1.15
C GLU A 62 12.58 -1.28 -0.09
N LEU A 63 11.80 -1.37 -1.17
CA LEU A 63 11.97 -0.49 -2.33
C LEU A 63 11.83 0.98 -1.95
N VAL A 64 10.82 1.31 -1.15
CA VAL A 64 10.61 2.65 -0.61
C VAL A 64 11.81 3.10 0.24
N ARG A 65 12.30 2.25 1.15
CA ARG A 65 13.47 2.57 1.98
C ARG A 65 14.71 2.85 1.16
N ARG A 66 14.98 2.04 0.12
CA ARG A 66 16.10 2.27 -0.82
C ARG A 66 15.96 3.60 -1.55
N TRP A 67 14.78 3.90 -2.00
CA TRP A 67 14.52 5.17 -2.67
C TRP A 67 14.72 6.37 -1.74
N MET A 68 14.48 6.21 -0.43
CA MET A 68 14.78 7.20 0.61
C MET A 68 16.27 7.24 1.02
N GLY A 69 17.13 6.47 0.37
CA GLY A 69 18.58 6.44 0.63
C GLY A 69 19.02 5.52 1.77
N HIS A 70 18.13 4.67 2.29
CA HIS A 70 18.52 3.67 3.29
C HIS A 70 19.33 2.52 2.66
N ARG A 71 20.22 1.93 3.46
CA ARG A 71 20.97 0.74 3.03
C ARG A 71 20.02 -0.42 2.74
N PRO A 72 20.26 -1.18 1.64
CA PRO A 72 19.47 -2.36 1.31
C PRO A 72 19.50 -3.40 2.43
N VAL A 73 18.31 -3.94 2.74
CA VAL A 73 18.15 -5.06 3.67
C VAL A 73 17.60 -6.26 2.89
N PRO A 74 18.16 -7.48 3.06
CA PRO A 74 17.64 -8.66 2.40
C PRO A 74 16.23 -8.98 2.93
N ILE A 75 15.30 -9.27 2.02
CA ILE A 75 13.95 -9.70 2.34
C ILE A 75 13.83 -11.19 2.07
N PRO A 76 13.24 -11.97 2.99
CA PRO A 76 12.96 -13.38 2.75
C PRO A 76 11.95 -13.54 1.62
N LYS A 77 12.17 -14.53 0.75
CA LYS A 77 11.19 -14.88 -0.28
C LYS A 77 9.95 -15.52 0.36
N GLU A 78 8.82 -15.52 -0.37
CA GLU A 78 7.56 -16.14 0.10
C GLU A 78 7.77 -17.55 0.66
N ARG A 79 8.54 -18.41 -0.04
CA ARG A 79 8.83 -19.78 0.41
C ARG A 79 9.61 -19.84 1.72
N GLN A 80 10.46 -18.87 1.98
CA GLN A 80 11.20 -18.78 3.22
C GLN A 80 10.27 -18.33 4.36
N LEU A 81 9.35 -17.39 4.10
CA LEU A 81 8.34 -16.98 5.07
C LEU A 81 7.42 -18.14 5.48
N LEU A 82 7.05 -19.01 4.54
CA LEU A 82 6.27 -20.23 4.85
C LEU A 82 6.98 -21.15 5.86
N ALA A 83 8.32 -21.14 5.87
CA ALA A 83 9.12 -21.96 6.79
C ALA A 83 9.47 -21.22 8.10
N LEU A 84 9.60 -19.89 8.05
CA LEU A 84 10.09 -19.08 9.17
C LEU A 84 8.96 -18.57 10.08
N LEU A 85 7.76 -18.36 9.53
CA LEU A 85 6.64 -17.80 10.29
C LEU A 85 6.07 -18.85 11.26
N ALA A 86 6.35 -18.69 12.55
CA ALA A 86 5.84 -19.57 13.57
C ALA A 86 4.32 -19.38 13.76
N PRO A 87 3.57 -20.41 14.20
CA PRO A 87 2.12 -20.33 14.44
C PRO A 87 1.72 -19.16 15.36
N LEU A 88 2.53 -18.86 16.36
CA LEU A 88 2.28 -17.75 17.29
C LEU A 88 2.50 -16.36 16.68
N ASP A 89 3.27 -16.27 15.58
CA ASP A 89 3.51 -15.01 14.89
C ASP A 89 2.44 -14.69 13.84
N VAL A 90 1.62 -15.67 13.45
CA VAL A 90 0.58 -15.47 12.43
C VAL A 90 -0.43 -14.36 12.80
N PRO A 91 -0.97 -14.31 14.03
CA PRO A 91 -1.85 -13.20 14.42
C PRO A 91 -1.17 -11.84 14.33
N ARG A 92 0.08 -11.73 14.80
CA ARG A 92 0.88 -10.50 14.72
C ARG A 92 1.15 -10.07 13.27
N ALA A 93 1.43 -11.05 12.40
CA ALA A 93 1.62 -10.82 10.97
C ALA A 93 0.36 -10.25 10.31
N LYS A 94 -0.82 -10.83 10.61
CA LYS A 94 -2.11 -10.34 10.11
C LYS A 94 -2.41 -8.93 10.59
N GLU A 95 -2.12 -8.63 11.85
CA GLU A 95 -2.28 -7.29 12.42
C GLU A 95 -1.37 -6.28 11.71
N ALA A 96 -0.09 -6.60 11.51
CA ALA A 96 0.85 -5.75 10.80
C ALA A 96 0.45 -5.51 9.33
N ILE A 97 -0.07 -6.53 8.64
CA ILE A 97 -0.62 -6.40 7.28
C ILE A 97 -1.84 -5.46 7.30
N GLY A 98 -2.75 -5.65 8.26
CA GLY A 98 -3.92 -4.79 8.42
C GLY A 98 -3.55 -3.33 8.66
N GLU A 99 -2.56 -3.10 9.52
CA GLU A 99 -2.06 -1.75 9.80
C GLU A 99 -1.36 -1.14 8.58
N ALA A 100 -0.57 -1.91 7.83
CA ALA A 100 0.05 -1.45 6.59
C ALA A 100 -1.01 -1.07 5.54
N ALA A 101 -2.08 -1.87 5.42
CA ALA A 101 -3.21 -1.55 4.57
C ALA A 101 -3.90 -0.25 5.02
N ARG A 102 -4.22 -0.14 6.31
CA ARG A 102 -4.83 1.07 6.89
C ARG A 102 -4.00 2.32 6.60
N LEU A 103 -2.68 2.26 6.79
CA LEU A 103 -1.78 3.38 6.50
C LEU A 103 -1.68 3.70 5.01
N GLY A 104 -1.72 2.68 4.15
CA GLY A 104 -1.69 2.87 2.70
C GLY A 104 -2.93 3.60 2.17
N PHE A 105 -4.10 3.36 2.77
CA PHE A 105 -5.35 4.03 2.42
C PHE A 105 -5.63 5.28 3.26
N ALA A 106 -4.87 5.51 4.34
CA ALA A 106 -5.06 6.71 5.15
C ALA A 106 -4.70 7.96 4.33
N MET A 107 -5.66 8.84 4.17
CA MET A 107 -5.40 10.21 3.75
C MET A 107 -4.69 10.95 4.90
N GLU A 108 -3.83 11.89 4.59
CA GLU A 108 -3.24 12.77 5.62
C GLU A 108 -4.36 13.49 6.39
N THR A 109 -4.21 13.50 7.72
CA THR A 109 -5.29 13.96 8.61
C THR A 109 -5.65 15.43 8.38
N PRO A 110 -6.91 15.83 8.68
CA PRO A 110 -7.39 17.21 8.52
C PRO A 110 -6.56 18.27 9.25
N GLN A 111 -5.78 17.90 10.26
CA GLN A 111 -4.93 18.84 11.01
C GLN A 111 -3.73 19.33 10.18
N GLU A 112 -3.18 18.52 9.29
CA GLU A 112 -2.18 18.95 8.31
C GLU A 112 -2.82 19.70 7.13
N ARG A 113 -4.14 19.58 6.98
CA ARG A 113 -4.97 20.24 5.96
C ARG A 113 -5.68 21.51 6.42
N ALA A 114 -5.66 21.84 7.71
CA ALA A 114 -6.47 22.94 8.27
C ALA A 114 -6.21 24.31 7.61
N GLU A 115 -5.09 24.47 6.92
CA GLU A 115 -4.77 25.67 6.14
C GLU A 115 -5.13 25.55 4.63
N ARG A 116 -5.65 24.39 4.17
CA ARG A 116 -5.97 24.16 2.76
C ARG A 116 -7.32 23.45 2.62
N ILE A 117 -8.40 24.18 2.72
CA ILE A 117 -9.73 23.69 2.31
C ILE A 117 -9.69 23.48 0.79
N ASP A 118 -9.68 22.20 0.39
CA ASP A 118 -9.61 21.80 -1.01
C ASP A 118 -10.99 21.65 -1.62
N LEU A 119 -11.54 22.73 -2.13
CA LEU A 119 -12.79 22.73 -2.90
C LEU A 119 -12.68 21.88 -4.18
N GLY A 120 -11.47 21.72 -4.73
CA GLY A 120 -11.22 20.84 -5.88
C GLY A 120 -11.39 19.36 -5.53
N LEU A 121 -10.89 18.94 -4.35
CA LEU A 121 -11.03 17.56 -3.86
C LEU A 121 -12.50 17.21 -3.58
N GLN A 122 -13.27 18.16 -3.07
CA GLN A 122 -14.69 17.98 -2.84
C GLN A 122 -15.45 17.81 -4.16
N LYS A 123 -15.13 18.63 -5.16
CA LYS A 123 -15.72 18.52 -6.51
C LYS A 123 -15.32 17.23 -7.22
N LEU A 124 -14.06 16.74 -7.04
CA LEU A 124 -13.64 15.45 -7.59
C LEU A 124 -14.36 14.28 -6.91
N LYS A 125 -14.58 14.32 -5.59
CA LYS A 125 -15.38 13.31 -4.88
C LYS A 125 -16.85 13.33 -5.29
N GLU A 126 -17.41 14.50 -5.58
CA GLU A 126 -18.79 14.67 -6.03
C GLU A 126 -18.98 14.24 -7.49
N ALA A 127 -17.95 14.41 -8.34
CA ALA A 127 -17.96 14.00 -9.75
C ALA A 127 -17.70 12.50 -9.97
N ASP A 128 -17.03 11.83 -9.04
CA ASP A 128 -16.52 10.46 -9.21
C ASP A 128 -17.33 9.45 -8.39
N GLY A 129 -18.64 9.44 -8.58
CA GLY A 129 -19.57 8.47 -7.94
C GLY A 129 -19.33 7.00 -8.31
N SER A 130 -18.16 6.62 -8.83
CA SER A 130 -17.81 5.25 -9.17
C SER A 130 -16.75 4.66 -8.23
N ASP A 131 -17.10 3.56 -7.56
CA ASP A 131 -16.21 2.74 -6.75
C ASP A 131 -15.09 2.01 -7.54
N LYS A 132 -14.87 2.36 -8.81
CA LYS A 132 -13.96 1.66 -9.72
C LYS A 132 -12.80 2.54 -10.16
N VAL A 133 -11.76 2.59 -9.35
CA VAL A 133 -10.48 3.20 -9.77
C VAL A 133 -9.76 2.26 -10.71
N THR A 134 -9.58 2.66 -11.97
CA THR A 134 -8.74 1.94 -12.93
C THR A 134 -7.28 2.35 -12.78
N MET A 135 -6.35 1.51 -13.27
CA MET A 135 -4.93 1.84 -13.32
C MET A 135 -4.69 3.18 -14.04
N ALA A 136 -5.41 3.42 -15.14
CA ALA A 136 -5.32 4.65 -15.92
C ALA A 136 -5.74 5.88 -15.10
N GLU A 137 -6.85 5.80 -14.38
CA GLU A 137 -7.35 6.87 -13.50
C GLU A 137 -6.41 7.13 -12.32
N TYR A 138 -5.74 6.08 -11.84
CA TYR A 138 -4.76 6.19 -10.77
C TYR A 138 -3.49 6.89 -11.24
N LEU A 139 -2.93 6.48 -12.37
CA LEU A 139 -1.61 6.92 -12.84
C LEU A 139 -1.67 8.12 -13.79
N ALA A 140 -2.69 8.24 -14.64
CA ALA A 140 -2.70 9.24 -15.70
C ALA A 140 -2.49 10.69 -15.22
N PRO A 141 -3.09 11.15 -14.12
CA PRO A 141 -2.83 12.50 -13.61
C PRO A 141 -1.38 12.69 -13.17
N LEU A 142 -0.77 11.70 -12.54
CA LEU A 142 0.61 11.77 -12.05
C LEU A 142 1.61 11.81 -13.20
N LEU A 143 1.37 10.99 -14.24
CA LEU A 143 2.23 10.93 -15.42
C LEU A 143 2.16 12.19 -16.27
N ARG A 144 0.94 12.74 -16.47
CA ARG A 144 0.72 13.89 -17.36
C ARG A 144 1.03 15.22 -16.70
N LEU A 145 0.55 15.41 -15.48
CA LEU A 145 0.54 16.73 -14.85
C LEU A 145 1.76 16.97 -13.98
N LEU A 146 2.33 15.91 -13.39
CA LEU A 146 3.55 16.01 -12.58
C LEU A 146 4.80 15.56 -13.32
N ASN A 147 4.66 15.15 -14.59
CA ASN A 147 5.75 14.58 -15.39
C ASN A 147 6.47 13.43 -14.65
N MET A 148 5.71 12.62 -13.92
CA MET A 148 6.20 11.51 -13.13
C MET A 148 6.35 10.28 -13.99
N ASN A 149 7.40 9.48 -13.79
CA ASN A 149 7.48 8.18 -14.47
C ASN A 149 6.59 7.14 -13.80
N VAL A 150 6.27 6.05 -14.51
CA VAL A 150 5.37 4.98 -14.02
C VAL A 150 5.89 4.34 -12.75
N HIS A 151 7.21 4.13 -12.66
CA HIS A 151 7.83 3.50 -11.49
C HIS A 151 7.63 4.34 -10.23
N ASP A 152 7.93 5.64 -10.32
CA ASP A 152 7.77 6.56 -9.18
C ASP A 152 6.31 6.69 -8.75
N ALA A 153 5.38 6.73 -9.72
CA ALA A 153 3.95 6.78 -9.44
C ALA A 153 3.43 5.53 -8.70
N LEU A 154 3.95 4.35 -9.05
CA LEU A 154 3.61 3.09 -8.37
C LEU A 154 4.19 2.97 -6.96
N MET A 155 5.21 3.76 -6.62
CA MET A 155 5.79 3.79 -5.27
C MET A 155 4.96 4.61 -4.28
N LEU A 156 4.02 5.43 -4.76
CA LEU A 156 3.14 6.21 -3.91
C LEU A 156 2.07 5.34 -3.26
N THR A 157 1.67 5.71 -2.04
CA THR A 157 0.48 5.11 -1.43
C THR A 157 -0.79 5.65 -2.10
N PRO A 158 -1.91 4.91 -2.08
CA PRO A 158 -3.19 5.40 -2.61
C PRO A 158 -3.60 6.77 -2.05
N GLY A 159 -3.37 7.00 -0.74
CA GLY A 159 -3.65 8.29 -0.12
C GLY A 159 -2.81 9.44 -0.69
N GLN A 160 -1.51 9.21 -0.92
CA GLN A 160 -0.62 10.21 -1.54
C GLN A 160 -1.03 10.55 -2.98
N VAL A 161 -1.51 9.56 -3.74
CA VAL A 161 -2.03 9.83 -5.09
C VAL A 161 -3.23 10.78 -5.06
N VAL A 162 -4.15 10.57 -4.13
CA VAL A 162 -5.32 11.45 -3.95
C VAL A 162 -4.86 12.87 -3.60
N ASP A 163 -3.91 13.02 -2.69
CA ASP A 163 -3.39 14.32 -2.29
C ASP A 163 -2.68 15.05 -3.44
N LEU A 164 -1.87 14.34 -4.23
CA LEU A 164 -1.19 14.90 -5.40
C LEU A 164 -2.16 15.32 -6.50
N LYS A 165 -3.19 14.49 -6.80
CA LYS A 165 -4.25 14.85 -7.74
C LYS A 165 -4.93 16.17 -7.34
N ALA A 166 -5.25 16.32 -6.06
CA ALA A 166 -5.87 17.54 -5.54
C ALA A 166 -4.99 18.80 -5.71
N GLN A 167 -3.66 18.67 -5.54
CA GLN A 167 -2.72 19.78 -5.72
C GLN A 167 -2.59 20.22 -7.17
N VAL A 168 -2.73 19.28 -8.10
CA VAL A 168 -2.61 19.57 -9.55
C VAL A 168 -3.84 20.29 -10.07
N THR A 169 -5.03 19.84 -9.66
CA THR A 169 -6.31 20.45 -10.12
C THR A 169 -6.49 21.91 -9.64
N ARG A 170 -5.68 22.35 -8.65
CA ARG A 170 -5.69 23.75 -8.18
C ARG A 170 -4.90 24.72 -9.06
N LYS A 171 -4.02 24.23 -9.93
CA LYS A 171 -3.15 25.09 -10.75
C LYS A 171 -3.72 25.40 -12.12
N GLU A 172 -4.85 24.82 -12.47
CA GLU A 172 -5.66 25.16 -13.64
C GLU A 172 -6.81 26.10 -13.25
#